data_207ed274207422726dee24cf4988c909
#
_entry.id   207ed274207422726dee24cf4988c909
#
_cell.length_a   1.000
_cell.length_b   1.000
_cell.length_c   1.000
_cell.angle_alpha   90.00
_cell.angle_beta   90.00
_cell.angle_gamma   90.00
#
_symmetry.space_group_name_H-M   'P 1'
#
loop_
_entity.id
_entity.type
_entity.pdbx_description
1 polymer ?
#
loop_
_entity_poly.entity_id
_entity_poly.type
_entity_poly.pdbx_seq_one_letter_code
_entity_poly.pdbx_strand_id
1 'polypeptide(L)'
;MRRWNRPAFSSAFLLCLVTLAPVSSEAGPRSTQEGPDDKRVERGPASLAEADLARTFRNPAEDLYTGGQPTAEQLQQAATAGITTVIDLRQPTEDRGFDETATAASLGLHYVRIPVAGAAGLTPAKVQALQAALANANGPVLLHCASGNRVGALLALMKAQQGASTEQALQFGREAGMTSLEAQTRTLLEQDTAR
;
A
#
# COMPACT_ATOMS: atom_id res chain seq x y z
N MET A 1 13.79 -0.20 5.07
CA MET A 1 12.69 0.20 4.19
C MET A 1 12.27 -1.02 3.38
N ARG A 2 11.12 -1.61 3.68
CA ARG A 2 10.69 -2.87 3.04
C ARG A 2 9.53 -2.56 2.11
N ARG A 3 9.78 -2.75 0.80
CA ARG A 3 8.74 -2.74 -0.22
C ARG A 3 7.61 -3.71 0.13
N TRP A 4 6.39 -3.38 -0.24
CA TRP A 4 5.27 -4.32 -0.23
C TRP A 4 5.68 -5.57 -1.00
N ASN A 5 5.69 -6.74 -0.33
CA ASN A 5 6.17 -7.99 -0.91
C ASN A 5 5.24 -8.43 -2.05
N ARG A 6 5.67 -8.21 -3.29
CA ARG A 6 5.01 -8.78 -4.47
C ARG A 6 5.43 -10.25 -4.56
N PRO A 7 4.50 -11.22 -4.66
CA PRO A 7 4.90 -12.60 -4.92
C PRO A 7 5.57 -12.69 -6.29
N ALA A 8 6.82 -13.16 -6.31
CA ALA A 8 7.54 -13.45 -7.53
C ALA A 8 6.92 -14.70 -8.18
N PHE A 9 6.37 -14.55 -9.37
CA PHE A 9 6.02 -15.69 -10.21
C PHE A 9 7.29 -16.37 -10.69
N SER A 10 7.53 -17.59 -10.20
CA SER A 10 8.65 -18.45 -10.59
C SER A 10 8.33 -19.06 -11.96
N SER A 11 8.95 -18.55 -13.02
CA SER A 11 8.96 -19.22 -14.34
C SER A 11 10.01 -20.31 -14.33
N ALA A 12 9.56 -21.54 -14.47
CA ALA A 12 10.41 -22.69 -14.67
C ALA A 12 11.17 -22.58 -15.99
N PHE A 13 12.50 -22.53 -15.94
CA PHE A 13 13.34 -22.62 -17.14
C PHE A 13 13.77 -24.04 -17.39
N LEU A 14 13.47 -24.45 -18.61
CA LEU A 14 13.78 -25.73 -19.26
C LEU A 14 15.31 -25.87 -19.47
N LEU A 15 15.86 -27.00 -19.01
CA LEU A 15 17.26 -27.37 -19.10
C LEU A 15 17.59 -27.78 -20.56
N CYS A 16 18.49 -27.06 -21.23
CA CYS A 16 19.09 -27.47 -22.48
C CYS A 16 20.56 -27.80 -22.26
N LEU A 17 20.91 -29.10 -22.36
CA LEU A 17 22.29 -29.60 -22.38
C LEU A 17 22.94 -29.21 -23.70
N VAL A 18 24.09 -28.56 -23.66
CA VAL A 18 25.02 -28.49 -24.79
C VAL A 18 26.45 -28.82 -24.32
N THR A 19 27.08 -29.71 -25.09
CA THR A 19 28.33 -30.45 -24.89
C THR A 19 29.58 -29.55 -24.94
N LEU A 20 30.60 -29.98 -24.16
CA LEU A 20 31.98 -29.45 -24.12
C LEU A 20 32.76 -29.67 -25.41
N ALA A 21 33.59 -28.69 -25.79
CA ALA A 21 34.86 -28.87 -26.49
C ALA A 21 35.90 -27.88 -25.91
N PRO A 22 37.18 -28.24 -25.77
CA PRO A 22 38.21 -27.41 -25.18
C PRO A 22 38.94 -26.59 -26.24
N VAL A 23 39.26 -25.32 -25.96
CA VAL A 23 40.25 -24.55 -26.69
C VAL A 23 41.12 -23.76 -25.73
N SER A 24 42.42 -23.77 -26.07
CA SER A 24 43.60 -23.35 -25.33
C SER A 24 43.73 -21.88 -25.06
N SER A 25 44.34 -21.61 -23.94
CA SER A 25 45.15 -20.47 -23.46
C SER A 25 45.64 -19.44 -24.47
N GLU A 26 45.27 -18.14 -24.16
CA GLU A 26 46.17 -17.00 -24.40
C GLU A 26 45.92 -15.93 -23.34
N ALA A 27 47.01 -15.44 -22.74
CA ALA A 27 46.98 -14.43 -21.69
C ALA A 27 46.92 -13.03 -22.28
N GLY A 28 45.85 -12.29 -21.97
CA GLY A 28 45.69 -10.85 -22.26
C GLY A 28 45.38 -10.10 -20.97
N PRO A 29 45.64 -8.77 -20.87
CA PRO A 29 45.78 -8.03 -19.62
C PRO A 29 44.45 -7.86 -18.90
N ARG A 30 44.53 -7.89 -17.55
CA ARG A 30 43.42 -7.66 -16.62
C ARG A 30 42.71 -6.32 -16.91
N SER A 31 41.52 -6.39 -17.47
CA SER A 31 40.54 -5.33 -17.35
C SER A 31 39.80 -5.50 -16.02
N THR A 32 39.86 -4.50 -15.17
CA THR A 32 39.02 -4.33 -13.97
C THR A 32 37.58 -4.42 -14.40
N GLN A 33 36.91 -5.56 -14.08
CA GLN A 33 35.46 -5.65 -14.16
C GLN A 33 34.87 -4.79 -13.03
N GLU A 34 34.38 -3.60 -13.41
CA GLU A 34 33.39 -2.89 -12.62
C GLU A 34 32.16 -3.79 -12.50
N GLY A 35 31.80 -4.11 -11.26
CA GLY A 35 30.58 -4.84 -10.94
C GLY A 35 29.35 -4.07 -11.41
N PRO A 36 28.19 -4.74 -11.58
CA PRO A 36 26.98 -4.04 -11.99
C PRO A 36 26.64 -2.99 -10.94
N ASP A 37 26.65 -1.74 -11.36
CA ASP A 37 26.17 -0.59 -10.61
C ASP A 37 24.78 -0.92 -10.02
N ASP A 38 24.75 -1.09 -8.71
CA ASP A 38 23.54 -0.97 -7.92
C ASP A 38 23.03 0.47 -8.09
N LYS A 39 22.27 0.69 -9.14
CA LYS A 39 21.54 1.94 -9.35
C LYS A 39 20.42 2.01 -8.31
N ARG A 40 20.84 2.27 -7.07
CA ARG A 40 19.98 2.85 -6.06
C ARG A 40 19.47 4.16 -6.65
N VAL A 41 18.26 4.11 -7.20
CA VAL A 41 17.53 5.30 -7.60
C VAL A 41 17.29 6.10 -6.31
N GLU A 42 18.21 7.02 -6.01
CA GLU A 42 17.98 8.03 -4.98
C GLU A 42 16.80 8.86 -5.46
N ARG A 43 15.65 8.70 -4.80
CA ARG A 43 14.54 9.64 -5.00
C ARG A 43 15.07 11.02 -4.67
N GLY A 44 15.01 11.90 -5.64
CA GLY A 44 15.25 13.32 -5.42
C GLY A 44 14.30 13.86 -4.32
N PRO A 45 14.53 15.07 -3.82
CA PRO A 45 13.67 15.66 -2.80
C PRO A 45 12.22 15.60 -3.24
N ALA A 46 11.32 15.20 -2.28
CA ALA A 46 9.88 15.12 -2.52
C ALA A 46 9.39 16.40 -3.21
N SER A 47 8.56 16.24 -4.24
CA SER A 47 7.99 17.39 -4.93
C SER A 47 7.16 18.22 -3.95
N LEU A 48 6.96 19.52 -4.23
CA LEU A 48 6.10 20.37 -3.39
C LEU A 48 4.69 19.76 -3.23
N ALA A 49 4.19 19.10 -4.27
CA ALA A 49 2.90 18.41 -4.25
C ALA A 49 2.88 17.20 -3.28
N GLU A 50 3.95 16.41 -3.22
CA GLU A 50 4.09 15.31 -2.25
C GLU A 50 4.21 15.83 -0.82
N ALA A 51 4.92 16.96 -0.61
CA ALA A 51 5.02 17.59 0.70
C ALA A 51 3.66 18.12 1.19
N ASP A 52 2.85 18.69 0.32
CA ASP A 52 1.49 19.16 0.65
C ASP A 52 0.54 17.98 0.91
N LEU A 53 0.68 16.88 0.16
CA LEU A 53 -0.08 15.67 0.39
C LEU A 53 0.21 15.08 1.79
N ALA A 54 1.49 15.05 2.20
CA ALA A 54 1.91 14.57 3.51
C ALA A 54 1.46 15.44 4.69
N ARG A 55 1.09 16.70 4.44
CA ARG A 55 0.45 17.57 5.45
C ARG A 55 -1.04 17.27 5.63
N THR A 56 -1.70 16.82 4.57
CA THR A 56 -3.14 16.55 4.53
C THR A 56 -3.47 15.13 4.96
N PHE A 57 -2.67 14.18 4.51
CA PHE A 57 -2.84 12.76 4.75
C PHE A 57 -1.61 12.15 5.45
N ARG A 58 -1.82 11.10 6.23
CA ARG A 58 -0.74 10.32 6.83
C ARG A 58 -0.07 9.47 5.75
N ASN A 59 1.21 9.17 5.92
CA ASN A 59 1.94 8.29 5.02
C ASN A 59 2.61 7.15 5.82
N PRO A 60 1.84 6.12 6.23
CA PRO A 60 2.35 5.03 7.08
C PRO A 60 3.27 4.07 6.34
N ALA A 61 3.25 4.07 5.02
CA ALA A 61 4.13 3.26 4.18
C ALA A 61 4.37 3.95 2.84
N GLU A 62 5.41 3.52 2.14
CA GLU A 62 5.71 3.96 0.78
C GLU A 62 4.48 3.77 -0.12
N ASP A 63 4.16 4.78 -0.92
CA ASP A 63 3.02 4.79 -1.86
C ASP A 63 1.62 4.57 -1.21
N LEU A 64 1.50 4.71 0.12
CA LEU A 64 0.23 4.59 0.84
C LEU A 64 -0.05 5.85 1.65
N TYR A 65 -1.08 6.58 1.27
CA TYR A 65 -1.60 7.73 2.00
C TYR A 65 -2.92 7.38 2.66
N THR A 66 -3.13 7.84 3.90
CA THR A 66 -4.32 7.47 4.68
C THR A 66 -4.93 8.68 5.37
N GLY A 67 -6.27 8.68 5.50
CA GLY A 67 -6.93 9.83 6.11
C GLY A 67 -8.42 9.70 6.38
N GLY A 68 -9.01 10.82 6.74
CA GLY A 68 -10.45 11.05 6.76
C GLY A 68 -11.01 11.31 5.36
N GLN A 69 -12.31 11.68 5.29
CA GLN A 69 -12.95 12.03 4.04
C GLN A 69 -12.22 13.22 3.38
N PRO A 70 -11.67 13.06 2.17
CA PRO A 70 -11.10 14.19 1.44
C PRO A 70 -12.19 15.14 0.93
N THR A 71 -11.87 16.41 0.76
CA THR A 71 -12.66 17.33 -0.06
C THR A 71 -12.38 17.12 -1.56
N ALA A 72 -13.19 17.70 -2.43
CA ALA A 72 -12.95 17.66 -3.87
C ALA A 72 -11.58 18.28 -4.24
N GLU A 73 -11.21 19.39 -3.58
CA GLU A 73 -9.92 20.05 -3.76
C GLU A 73 -8.75 19.18 -3.29
N GLN A 74 -8.92 18.44 -2.17
CA GLN A 74 -7.90 17.51 -1.68
C GLN A 74 -7.73 16.32 -2.62
N LEU A 75 -8.80 15.83 -3.25
CA LEU A 75 -8.70 14.81 -4.31
C LEU A 75 -7.95 15.33 -5.54
N GLN A 76 -8.22 16.58 -5.95
CA GLN A 76 -7.47 17.23 -7.03
C GLN A 76 -5.99 17.36 -6.70
N GLN A 77 -5.66 17.77 -5.48
CA GLN A 77 -4.27 17.85 -5.01
C GLN A 77 -3.61 16.46 -5.00
N ALA A 78 -4.34 15.43 -4.53
CA ALA A 78 -3.86 14.05 -4.51
C ALA A 78 -3.55 13.53 -5.93
N ALA A 79 -4.43 13.77 -6.90
CA ALA A 79 -4.20 13.42 -8.30
C ALA A 79 -2.97 14.14 -8.86
N THR A 80 -2.81 15.44 -8.58
CA THR A 80 -1.65 16.24 -9.01
C THR A 80 -0.35 15.74 -8.40
N ALA A 81 -0.40 15.22 -7.16
CA ALA A 81 0.75 14.63 -6.48
C ALA A 81 1.06 13.18 -6.89
N GLY A 82 0.34 12.63 -7.89
CA GLY A 82 0.60 11.32 -8.46
C GLY A 82 -0.17 10.16 -7.82
N ILE A 83 -1.15 10.42 -6.95
CA ILE A 83 -2.09 9.37 -6.53
C ILE A 83 -2.80 8.83 -7.77
N THR A 84 -2.88 7.51 -7.89
CA THR A 84 -3.54 6.84 -9.02
C THR A 84 -4.82 6.12 -8.61
N THR A 85 -4.92 5.76 -7.33
CA THR A 85 -6.04 4.97 -6.81
C THR A 85 -6.56 5.57 -5.51
N VAL A 86 -7.88 5.68 -5.40
CA VAL A 86 -8.58 6.04 -4.17
C VAL A 86 -9.38 4.83 -3.69
N ILE A 87 -9.19 4.45 -2.41
CA ILE A 87 -9.95 3.38 -1.78
C ILE A 87 -10.80 3.98 -0.66
N ASP A 88 -12.12 3.91 -0.81
CA ASP A 88 -13.11 4.42 0.13
C ASP A 88 -13.71 3.30 0.99
N LEU A 89 -13.53 3.39 2.32
CA LEU A 89 -14.09 2.45 3.29
C LEU A 89 -15.46 2.87 3.82
N ARG A 90 -16.03 3.98 3.35
CA ARG A 90 -17.31 4.49 3.86
C ARG A 90 -18.49 3.68 3.33
N GLN A 91 -19.53 3.62 4.17
CA GLN A 91 -20.79 3.01 3.75
C GLN A 91 -21.45 3.83 2.62
N PRO A 92 -22.22 3.20 1.71
CA PRO A 92 -22.91 3.92 0.64
C PRO A 92 -23.83 5.04 1.14
N THR A 93 -24.37 4.88 2.35
CA THR A 93 -25.30 5.83 2.99
C THR A 93 -24.61 6.98 3.73
N GLU A 94 -23.30 6.95 3.87
CA GLU A 94 -22.57 8.05 4.52
C GLU A 94 -22.44 9.22 3.54
N ASP A 95 -22.84 10.42 3.97
CA ASP A 95 -22.73 11.65 3.18
C ASP A 95 -21.25 12.05 3.01
N ARG A 96 -20.80 12.25 1.79
CA ARG A 96 -19.43 12.67 1.42
C ARG A 96 -19.32 14.16 1.16
N GLY A 97 -20.47 14.88 1.16
CA GLY A 97 -20.54 16.31 0.84
C GLY A 97 -20.44 16.62 -0.67
N PHE A 98 -20.08 15.65 -1.51
CA PHE A 98 -19.97 15.77 -2.96
C PHE A 98 -20.02 14.39 -3.64
N ASP A 99 -20.16 14.33 -4.95
CA ASP A 99 -20.05 13.09 -5.71
C ASP A 99 -18.57 12.71 -5.92
N GLU A 100 -18.04 11.96 -4.95
CA GLU A 100 -16.65 11.54 -4.94
C GLU A 100 -16.33 10.59 -6.11
N THR A 101 -17.27 9.74 -6.51
CA THR A 101 -17.09 8.82 -7.63
C THR A 101 -16.92 9.56 -8.94
N ALA A 102 -17.81 10.54 -9.22
CA ALA A 102 -17.72 11.37 -10.41
C ALA A 102 -16.46 12.24 -10.40
N THR A 103 -16.11 12.81 -9.24
CA THR A 103 -14.89 13.61 -9.08
C THR A 103 -13.64 12.78 -9.33
N ALA A 104 -13.52 11.60 -8.72
CA ALA A 104 -12.37 10.71 -8.94
C ALA A 104 -12.25 10.33 -10.43
N ALA A 105 -13.36 9.99 -11.09
CA ALA A 105 -13.37 9.66 -12.51
C ALA A 105 -12.91 10.84 -13.37
N SER A 106 -13.35 12.07 -13.09
CA SER A 106 -12.94 13.28 -13.83
C SER A 106 -11.45 13.58 -13.68
N LEU A 107 -10.83 13.15 -12.57
CA LEU A 107 -9.41 13.29 -12.26
C LEU A 107 -8.57 12.13 -12.78
N GLY A 108 -9.16 11.14 -13.42
CA GLY A 108 -8.47 9.94 -13.90
C GLY A 108 -8.02 8.98 -12.79
N LEU A 109 -8.58 9.11 -11.58
CA LEU A 109 -8.30 8.24 -10.43
C LEU A 109 -9.10 6.93 -10.53
N HIS A 110 -8.45 5.82 -10.25
CA HIS A 110 -9.15 4.54 -10.06
C HIS A 110 -9.83 4.54 -8.68
N TYR A 111 -11.17 4.49 -8.66
CA TYR A 111 -11.95 4.55 -7.42
C TYR A 111 -12.48 3.18 -7.03
N VAL A 112 -12.09 2.71 -5.84
CA VAL A 112 -12.47 1.40 -5.28
C VAL A 112 -13.26 1.61 -4.00
N ARG A 113 -14.42 0.98 -3.87
CA ARG A 113 -15.23 1.05 -2.66
C ARG A 113 -15.22 -0.26 -1.90
N ILE A 114 -14.80 -0.23 -0.62
CA ILE A 114 -14.78 -1.37 0.30
C ILE A 114 -15.53 -0.98 1.58
N PRO A 115 -16.87 -1.01 1.61
CA PRO A 115 -17.62 -0.52 2.74
C PRO A 115 -17.33 -1.28 4.03
N VAL A 116 -16.94 -0.57 5.10
CA VAL A 116 -16.65 -1.09 6.44
C VAL A 116 -17.59 -0.46 7.45
N ALA A 117 -18.47 -1.23 8.05
CA ALA A 117 -19.48 -0.78 9.02
C ALA A 117 -18.90 -0.69 10.45
N GLY A 118 -18.07 0.33 10.72
CA GLY A 118 -17.44 0.52 12.04
C GLY A 118 -16.71 -0.74 12.52
N ALA A 119 -16.82 -1.07 13.80
CA ALA A 119 -16.18 -2.24 14.41
C ALA A 119 -16.71 -3.57 13.83
N ALA A 120 -18.00 -3.68 13.57
CA ALA A 120 -18.62 -4.89 13.03
C ALA A 120 -18.17 -5.22 11.59
N GLY A 121 -17.68 -4.22 10.86
CA GLY A 121 -17.17 -4.36 9.51
C GLY A 121 -15.70 -4.81 9.44
N LEU A 122 -15.00 -4.92 10.55
CA LEU A 122 -13.61 -5.39 10.62
C LEU A 122 -13.56 -6.93 10.48
N THR A 123 -13.69 -7.41 9.27
CA THR A 123 -13.77 -8.85 8.98
C THR A 123 -12.61 -9.33 8.09
N PRO A 124 -12.23 -10.61 8.14
CA PRO A 124 -11.22 -11.17 7.26
C PRO A 124 -11.50 -10.90 5.76
N ALA A 125 -12.76 -10.98 5.36
CA ALA A 125 -13.17 -10.69 3.97
C ALA A 125 -12.86 -9.23 3.57
N LYS A 126 -13.01 -8.26 4.48
CA LYS A 126 -12.66 -6.86 4.20
C LYS A 126 -11.16 -6.65 4.16
N VAL A 127 -10.39 -7.36 4.98
CA VAL A 127 -8.93 -7.37 4.91
C VAL A 127 -8.47 -7.91 3.54
N GLN A 128 -9.02 -9.04 3.10
CA GLN A 128 -8.69 -9.63 1.79
C GLN A 128 -9.06 -8.69 0.63
N ALA A 129 -10.24 -8.05 0.69
CA ALA A 129 -10.64 -7.06 -0.31
C ALA A 129 -9.65 -5.87 -0.38
N LEU A 130 -9.20 -5.37 0.78
CA LEU A 130 -8.19 -4.31 0.85
C LEU A 130 -6.84 -4.78 0.28
N GLN A 131 -6.39 -5.98 0.65
CA GLN A 131 -5.15 -6.57 0.10
C GLN A 131 -5.20 -6.66 -1.43
N ALA A 132 -6.32 -7.15 -1.98
CA ALA A 132 -6.52 -7.24 -3.42
C ALA A 132 -6.52 -5.86 -4.09
N ALA A 133 -7.20 -4.87 -3.51
CA ALA A 133 -7.24 -3.51 -4.05
C ALA A 133 -5.84 -2.86 -4.06
N LEU A 134 -5.07 -3.01 -2.98
CA LEU A 134 -3.70 -2.50 -2.89
C LEU A 134 -2.75 -3.22 -3.87
N ALA A 135 -2.90 -4.54 -4.05
CA ALA A 135 -2.08 -5.32 -4.99
C ALA A 135 -2.34 -4.96 -6.46
N ASN A 136 -3.57 -4.54 -6.78
CA ASN A 136 -3.98 -4.16 -8.13
C ASN A 136 -3.75 -2.66 -8.43
N ALA A 137 -3.32 -1.87 -7.46
CA ALA A 137 -3.02 -0.46 -7.68
C ALA A 137 -1.74 -0.30 -8.51
N ASN A 138 -1.77 0.58 -9.52
CA ASN A 138 -0.66 0.82 -10.44
C ASN A 138 0.26 1.99 -10.01
N GLY A 139 0.14 2.46 -8.77
CA GLY A 139 0.91 3.59 -8.22
C GLY A 139 0.44 3.96 -6.82
N PRO A 140 0.77 5.17 -6.33
CA PRO A 140 0.40 5.60 -5.00
C PRO A 140 -1.12 5.59 -4.76
N VAL A 141 -1.51 5.19 -3.55
CA VAL A 141 -2.90 4.98 -3.12
C VAL A 141 -3.28 5.96 -2.02
N LEU A 142 -4.45 6.57 -2.14
CA LEU A 142 -5.15 7.23 -1.04
C LEU A 142 -6.23 6.29 -0.49
N LEU A 143 -6.07 5.84 0.75
CA LEU A 143 -7.03 5.01 1.48
C LEU A 143 -7.70 5.85 2.55
N HIS A 144 -9.02 5.99 2.50
CA HIS A 144 -9.74 6.84 3.45
C HIS A 144 -11.03 6.23 3.98
N CYS A 145 -11.54 6.83 5.05
CA CYS A 145 -12.91 6.66 5.55
C CYS A 145 -13.43 8.03 6.04
N ALA A 146 -14.33 8.09 7.02
CA ALA A 146 -14.77 9.39 7.55
C ALA A 146 -13.68 10.15 8.33
N SER A 147 -12.83 9.43 9.10
CA SER A 147 -11.84 10.03 10.03
C SER A 147 -10.48 9.34 10.08
N GLY A 148 -10.24 8.33 9.23
CA GLY A 148 -9.02 7.51 9.28
C GLY A 148 -9.09 6.30 10.24
N ASN A 149 -10.04 6.28 11.17
CA ASN A 149 -10.10 5.26 12.22
C ASN A 149 -10.31 3.83 11.69
N ARG A 150 -11.27 3.62 10.77
CA ARG A 150 -11.51 2.33 10.09
C ARG A 150 -10.33 1.92 9.20
N VAL A 151 -9.69 2.89 8.58
CA VAL A 151 -8.46 2.71 7.78
C VAL A 151 -7.38 2.07 8.63
N GLY A 152 -7.02 2.71 9.75
CA GLY A 152 -5.97 2.20 10.61
C GLY A 152 -6.30 0.84 11.21
N ALA A 153 -7.56 0.61 11.62
CA ALA A 153 -7.98 -0.68 12.16
C ALA A 153 -7.87 -1.80 11.12
N LEU A 154 -8.33 -1.57 9.88
CA LEU A 154 -8.27 -2.57 8.82
C LEU A 154 -6.81 -2.86 8.39
N LEU A 155 -5.97 -1.82 8.34
CA LEU A 155 -4.54 -1.95 8.06
C LEU A 155 -3.79 -2.70 9.17
N ALA A 156 -4.17 -2.53 10.44
CA ALA A 156 -3.60 -3.29 11.55
C ALA A 156 -3.89 -4.80 11.39
N LEU A 157 -5.16 -5.16 11.12
CA LEU A 157 -5.54 -6.56 10.86
C LEU A 157 -4.78 -7.14 9.67
N MET A 158 -4.64 -6.35 8.59
CA MET A 158 -3.86 -6.77 7.42
C MET A 158 -2.38 -7.01 7.75
N LYS A 159 -1.77 -6.16 8.57
CA LYS A 159 -0.36 -6.32 8.99
C LYS A 159 -0.15 -7.57 9.82
N ALA A 160 -1.06 -7.91 10.71
CA ALA A 160 -1.00 -9.15 11.47
C ALA A 160 -1.08 -10.39 10.56
N GLN A 161 -1.97 -10.41 9.57
CA GLN A 161 -2.02 -11.48 8.57
C GLN A 161 -0.74 -11.61 7.74
N GLN A 162 0.07 -10.56 7.66
CA GLN A 162 1.40 -10.54 7.03
C GLN A 162 2.52 -10.97 8.00
N GLY A 163 2.19 -11.42 9.21
CA GLY A 163 3.13 -11.94 10.20
C GLY A 163 3.68 -10.89 11.18
N ALA A 164 3.12 -9.68 11.23
CA ALA A 164 3.47 -8.72 12.27
C ALA A 164 2.90 -9.16 13.63
N SER A 165 3.64 -8.89 14.71
CA SER A 165 3.10 -9.09 16.07
C SER A 165 1.90 -8.16 16.32
N THR A 166 1.06 -8.49 17.31
CA THR A 166 -0.08 -7.67 17.70
C THR A 166 0.31 -6.21 17.94
N GLU A 167 1.39 -5.96 18.67
CA GLU A 167 1.84 -4.58 18.96
C GLU A 167 2.36 -3.85 17.71
N GLN A 168 3.10 -4.54 16.83
CA GLN A 168 3.53 -3.97 15.55
C GLN A 168 2.35 -3.62 14.65
N ALA A 169 1.35 -4.51 14.60
CA ALA A 169 0.13 -4.29 13.83
C ALA A 169 -0.66 -3.08 14.36
N LEU A 170 -0.86 -2.98 15.68
CA LEU A 170 -1.54 -1.87 16.32
C LEU A 170 -0.78 -0.55 16.13
N GLN A 171 0.56 -0.58 16.26
CA GLN A 171 1.38 0.60 16.01
C GLN A 171 1.20 1.12 14.58
N PHE A 172 1.26 0.23 13.59
CA PHE A 172 0.99 0.59 12.19
C PHE A 172 -0.42 1.17 11.99
N GLY A 173 -1.42 0.58 12.67
CA GLY A 173 -2.78 1.10 12.66
C GLY A 173 -2.90 2.52 13.22
N ARG A 174 -2.21 2.82 14.33
CA ARG A 174 -2.15 4.17 14.90
C ARG A 174 -1.51 5.18 13.94
N GLU A 175 -0.39 4.82 13.34
CA GLU A 175 0.28 5.62 12.31
C GLU A 175 -0.62 5.90 11.12
N ALA A 176 -1.46 4.93 10.74
CA ALA A 176 -2.44 5.05 9.67
C ALA A 176 -3.74 5.77 10.08
N GLY A 177 -3.91 6.16 11.33
CA GLY A 177 -5.04 6.96 11.81
C GLY A 177 -6.07 6.24 12.68
N MET A 178 -5.77 5.02 13.17
CA MET A 178 -6.61 4.33 14.15
C MET A 178 -6.65 5.10 15.48
N THR A 179 -7.82 5.19 16.05
CA THR A 179 -8.09 5.83 17.35
C THR A 179 -9.04 4.97 18.19
N SER A 180 -10.32 5.26 18.20
CA SER A 180 -11.31 4.58 19.05
C SER A 180 -11.54 3.10 18.72
N LEU A 181 -11.13 2.60 17.56
CA LEU A 181 -11.22 1.18 17.20
C LEU A 181 -10.05 0.33 17.69
N GLU A 182 -9.05 0.91 18.38
CA GLU A 182 -7.85 0.16 18.82
C GLU A 182 -8.19 -1.00 19.74
N ALA A 183 -9.02 -0.79 20.79
CA ALA A 183 -9.38 -1.86 21.71
C ALA A 183 -10.08 -3.03 21.02
N GLN A 184 -11.02 -2.73 20.12
CA GLN A 184 -11.70 -3.77 19.32
C GLN A 184 -10.72 -4.49 18.37
N THR A 185 -9.83 -3.74 17.73
CA THR A 185 -8.82 -4.32 16.83
C THR A 185 -7.88 -5.24 17.58
N ARG A 186 -7.43 -4.86 18.79
CA ARG A 186 -6.62 -5.70 19.67
C ARG A 186 -7.31 -7.02 19.98
N THR A 187 -8.59 -6.96 20.39
CA THR A 187 -9.38 -8.16 20.68
C THR A 187 -9.45 -9.11 19.49
N LEU A 188 -9.64 -8.58 18.28
CA LEU A 188 -9.67 -9.40 17.05
C LEU A 188 -8.30 -10.04 16.76
N LEU A 189 -7.22 -9.32 16.95
CA LEU A 189 -5.86 -9.83 16.75
C LEU A 189 -5.50 -10.95 17.75
N GLU A 190 -5.90 -10.81 19.01
CA GLU A 190 -5.67 -11.81 20.06
C GLU A 190 -6.49 -13.08 19.80
N GLN A 191 -7.72 -12.96 19.32
CA GLN A 191 -8.57 -14.10 18.94
C GLN A 191 -8.03 -14.87 17.73
N ASP A 192 -7.39 -14.20 16.79
CA ASP A 192 -6.79 -14.84 15.60
C ASP A 192 -5.51 -15.60 15.96
N THR A 193 -4.74 -15.08 16.93
CA THR A 193 -3.50 -15.71 17.43
C THR A 193 -3.78 -16.96 18.27
N ALA A 194 -4.99 -17.12 18.82
CA ALA A 194 -5.41 -18.25 19.65
C ALA A 194 -5.97 -19.45 18.87
N ARG A 195 -6.03 -19.37 17.54
CA ARG A 195 -6.56 -20.42 16.64
C ARG A 195 -5.44 -21.21 15.98
#